data_62d567fad9f106da858fc399a627997c
#
_entry.id   62d567fad9f106da858fc399a627997c
#
_cell.length_a   1.000
_cell.length_b   1.000
_cell.length_c   1.000
_cell.angle_alpha   90.00
_cell.angle_beta   90.00
_cell.angle_gamma   90.00
#
_symmetry.space_group_name_H-M   'P 1'
#
loop_
_entity.id
_entity.type
_entity.pdbx_description
1 polymer ?
#
loop_
_entity_poly.entity_id
_entity_poly.type
_entity_poly.pdbx_seq_one_letter_code
_entity_poly.pdbx_strand_id
1 'polypeptide(L)'
;MSSLKESLHPYVVFLPSEQKSKILSAIFGSKAAVDILKFSLSQGISNKIYQKDLVRKLAYSNKTIIGTLKSLTNLGILAEDMEKMETEHRTTWVKAYQLSDTGRWFALLLAEEKDLSESEKAEILKNIFRKYMNWVNDLSQKLNVNKKTLEEIFREELS
;
A
#
# COMPACT_ATOMS: atom_id res chain seq x y z
N MET A 1 5.52 6.95 16.97
CA MET A 1 4.29 6.43 16.35
C MET A 1 4.49 5.62 15.08
N SER A 2 5.55 4.86 15.07
CA SER A 2 5.77 3.81 14.07
C SER A 2 4.72 2.71 14.15
N SER A 3 4.04 2.55 15.31
CA SER A 3 3.10 1.47 15.58
C SER A 3 1.83 1.47 14.72
N LEU A 4 1.35 2.64 14.27
CA LEU A 4 0.15 2.73 13.42
C LEU A 4 0.41 2.27 11.98
N LYS A 5 1.62 2.49 11.47
CA LYS A 5 2.01 2.05 10.14
C LYS A 5 2.10 0.53 10.01
N GLU A 6 2.49 -0.12 11.09
CA GLU A 6 2.70 -1.57 11.12
C GLU A 6 1.43 -2.36 11.47
N SER A 7 0.45 -1.71 12.13
CA SER A 7 -0.72 -2.40 12.63
C SER A 7 -1.87 -2.53 11.63
N LEU A 8 -1.86 -1.77 10.53
CA LEU A 8 -2.98 -1.74 9.59
C LEU A 8 -3.02 -2.96 8.67
N HIS A 9 -1.88 -3.42 8.19
CA HIS A 9 -1.84 -4.46 7.19
C HIS A 9 -2.43 -5.81 7.62
N PRO A 10 -2.29 -6.29 8.87
CA PRO A 10 -2.87 -7.59 9.21
C PRO A 10 -4.40 -7.59 9.19
N TYR A 11 -5.03 -6.44 9.43
CA TYR A 11 -6.49 -6.32 9.38
C TYR A 11 -7.01 -6.33 7.94
N VAL A 12 -6.26 -5.76 7.01
CA VAL A 12 -6.66 -5.66 5.60
C VAL A 12 -6.74 -7.03 4.92
N VAL A 13 -5.89 -7.97 5.31
CA VAL A 13 -5.88 -9.33 4.77
C VAL A 13 -7.25 -10.03 4.94
N PHE A 14 -7.98 -9.67 5.99
CA PHE A 14 -9.25 -10.30 6.35
C PHE A 14 -10.48 -9.50 5.88
N LEU A 15 -10.31 -8.47 5.07
CA LEU A 15 -11.44 -7.69 4.57
C LEU A 15 -12.32 -8.50 3.61
N PRO A 16 -13.66 -8.39 3.73
CA PRO A 16 -14.57 -9.03 2.78
C PRO A 16 -14.34 -8.49 1.35
N SER A 17 -14.25 -9.40 0.38
CA SER A 17 -13.94 -9.02 -1.01
C SER A 17 -15.00 -8.12 -1.65
N GLU A 18 -16.27 -8.32 -1.30
CA GLU A 18 -17.39 -7.57 -1.89
C GLU A 18 -17.47 -6.11 -1.47
N GLN A 19 -16.81 -5.75 -0.36
CA GLN A 19 -16.89 -4.42 0.24
C GLN A 19 -15.52 -3.73 0.35
N LYS A 20 -14.49 -4.29 -0.28
CA LYS A 20 -13.11 -3.81 -0.14
C LYS A 20 -12.97 -2.31 -0.40
N SER A 21 -13.54 -1.81 -1.48
CA SER A 21 -13.45 -0.40 -1.84
C SER A 21 -14.07 0.51 -0.79
N LYS A 22 -15.24 0.15 -0.26
CA LYS A 22 -15.93 0.91 0.80
C LYS A 22 -15.16 0.88 2.11
N ILE A 23 -14.66 -0.29 2.48
CA ILE A 23 -13.90 -0.49 3.71
C ILE A 23 -12.58 0.27 3.63
N LEU A 24 -11.88 0.19 2.51
CA LEU A 24 -10.64 0.92 2.31
C LEU A 24 -10.85 2.44 2.33
N SER A 25 -11.95 2.94 1.75
CA SER A 25 -12.30 4.36 1.83
C SER A 25 -12.53 4.80 3.27
N ALA A 26 -13.17 3.97 4.08
CA ALA A 26 -13.39 4.24 5.50
C ALA A 26 -12.08 4.20 6.30
N ILE A 27 -11.23 3.20 6.06
CA ILE A 27 -9.94 3.05 6.74
C ILE A 27 -9.00 4.23 6.45
N PHE A 28 -8.95 4.65 5.19
CA PHE A 28 -8.08 5.77 4.77
C PHE A 28 -8.72 7.14 5.02
N GLY A 29 -9.98 7.17 5.41
CA GLY A 29 -10.70 8.40 5.68
C GLY A 29 -11.14 9.19 4.47
N SER A 30 -10.92 8.68 3.24
CA SER A 30 -11.36 9.38 2.03
C SER A 30 -11.41 8.48 0.80
N LYS A 31 -12.30 8.83 -0.11
CA LYS A 31 -12.36 8.25 -1.46
C LYS A 31 -11.12 8.63 -2.28
N ALA A 32 -10.55 9.81 -2.04
CA ALA A 32 -9.35 10.27 -2.74
C ALA A 32 -8.18 9.31 -2.56
N ALA A 33 -8.02 8.71 -1.37
CA ALA A 33 -6.98 7.72 -1.11
C ALA A 33 -7.13 6.50 -2.01
N VAL A 34 -8.33 5.98 -2.16
CA VAL A 34 -8.62 4.83 -3.04
C VAL A 34 -8.35 5.20 -4.50
N ASP A 35 -8.76 6.39 -4.92
CA ASP A 35 -8.55 6.86 -6.30
C ASP A 35 -7.06 7.05 -6.62
N ILE A 36 -6.25 7.47 -5.65
CA ILE A 36 -4.78 7.54 -5.80
C ILE A 36 -4.18 6.13 -5.97
N LEU A 37 -4.64 5.15 -5.20
CA LEU A 37 -4.20 3.77 -5.36
C LEU A 37 -4.56 3.21 -6.74
N LYS A 38 -5.77 3.45 -7.21
CA LYS A 38 -6.21 3.07 -8.55
C LYS A 38 -5.38 3.75 -9.64
N PHE A 39 -5.05 5.01 -9.44
CA PHE A 39 -4.15 5.73 -10.35
C PHE A 39 -2.76 5.09 -10.40
N SER A 40 -2.21 4.72 -9.24
CA SER A 40 -0.92 4.02 -9.16
C SER A 40 -0.93 2.71 -9.93
N LEU A 41 -2.03 1.95 -9.85
CA LEU A 41 -2.22 0.74 -10.65
C LEU A 41 -2.18 1.04 -12.15
N SER A 42 -2.88 2.09 -12.58
CA SER A 42 -2.96 2.46 -13.99
C SER A 42 -1.61 2.89 -14.58
N GLN A 43 -0.72 3.43 -13.74
CA GLN A 43 0.64 3.83 -14.15
C GLN A 43 1.66 2.68 -14.09
N GLY A 44 1.28 1.55 -13.52
CA GLY A 44 2.18 0.44 -13.23
C GLY A 44 2.56 0.40 -11.77
N ILE A 45 2.39 -0.75 -11.14
CA ILE A 45 2.48 -0.91 -9.68
C ILE A 45 3.87 -0.58 -9.10
N SER A 46 4.91 -0.69 -9.92
CA SER A 46 6.28 -0.38 -9.52
C SER A 46 6.75 1.00 -9.94
N ASN A 47 5.89 1.74 -10.63
CA ASN A 47 6.23 3.07 -11.14
C ASN A 47 5.93 4.15 -10.12
N LYS A 48 6.70 5.22 -10.20
CA LYS A 48 6.48 6.42 -9.39
C LYS A 48 5.30 7.22 -9.91
N ILE A 49 4.61 7.88 -9.01
CA ILE A 49 3.55 8.83 -9.33
C ILE A 49 3.93 10.21 -8.79
N TYR A 50 3.42 11.24 -9.42
CA TYR A 50 3.78 12.63 -9.12
C TYR A 50 2.52 13.43 -8.77
N GLN A 51 2.65 14.29 -7.78
CA GLN A 51 1.55 15.13 -7.30
C GLN A 51 0.86 15.91 -8.42
N LYS A 52 1.64 16.50 -9.32
CA LYS A 52 1.10 17.29 -10.43
C LYS A 52 0.20 16.47 -11.37
N ASP A 53 0.52 15.22 -11.58
CA ASP A 53 -0.28 14.34 -12.45
C ASP A 53 -1.60 13.95 -11.76
N LEU A 54 -1.56 13.71 -10.46
CA LEU A 54 -2.75 13.43 -9.66
C LEU A 54 -3.72 14.63 -9.66
N VAL A 55 -3.20 15.84 -9.46
CA VAL A 55 -4.01 17.06 -9.49
C VAL A 55 -4.66 17.26 -10.85
N ARG A 56 -3.92 16.97 -11.91
CA ARG A 56 -4.41 17.16 -13.29
C ARG A 56 -5.44 16.09 -13.69
N LYS A 57 -5.24 14.84 -13.26
CA LYS A 57 -6.04 13.69 -13.73
C LYS A 57 -7.18 13.30 -12.80
N LEU A 58 -7.07 13.57 -11.51
CA LEU A 58 -8.12 13.29 -10.54
C LEU A 58 -8.94 14.55 -10.25
N ALA A 59 -10.23 14.38 -10.03
CA ALA A 59 -11.16 15.50 -9.79
C ALA A 59 -11.13 15.97 -8.34
N TYR A 60 -9.94 16.31 -7.83
CA TYR A 60 -9.73 16.79 -6.46
C TYR A 60 -8.93 18.08 -6.46
N SER A 61 -9.11 18.89 -5.42
CA SER A 61 -8.31 20.09 -5.21
C SER A 61 -6.86 19.73 -4.88
N ASN A 62 -5.94 20.67 -5.12
CA ASN A 62 -4.54 20.55 -4.68
C ASN A 62 -4.43 20.18 -3.20
N LYS A 63 -5.20 20.88 -2.37
CA LYS A 63 -5.21 20.66 -0.92
C LYS A 63 -5.59 19.22 -0.57
N THR A 64 -6.61 18.69 -1.22
CA THR A 64 -7.05 17.30 -1.00
C THR A 64 -5.98 16.30 -1.43
N ILE A 65 -5.38 16.48 -2.60
CA ILE A 65 -4.31 15.61 -3.09
C ILE A 65 -3.10 15.62 -2.15
N ILE A 66 -2.62 16.80 -1.78
CA ILE A 66 -1.47 16.96 -0.88
C ILE A 66 -1.74 16.30 0.47
N GLY A 67 -2.90 16.58 1.05
CA GLY A 67 -3.30 16.00 2.33
C GLY A 67 -3.42 14.48 2.29
N THR A 68 -3.99 13.95 1.22
CA THR A 68 -4.15 12.50 1.04
C THR A 68 -2.81 11.79 0.83
N LEU A 69 -1.93 12.36 0.00
CA LEU A 69 -0.56 11.83 -0.19
C LEU A 69 0.21 11.78 1.13
N LYS A 70 0.08 12.84 1.93
CA LYS A 70 0.70 12.91 3.25
C LYS A 70 0.16 11.84 4.19
N SER A 71 -1.15 11.64 4.23
CA SER A 71 -1.79 10.60 5.03
C SER A 71 -1.35 9.21 4.62
N LEU A 72 -1.35 8.91 3.33
CA LEU A 72 -0.92 7.60 2.81
C LEU A 72 0.56 7.34 3.09
N THR A 73 1.40 8.37 3.01
CA THR A 73 2.82 8.26 3.36
C THR A 73 3.00 7.99 4.85
N ASN A 74 2.25 8.69 5.70
CA ASN A 74 2.29 8.49 7.15
C ASN A 74 1.81 7.09 7.56
N LEU A 75 0.86 6.52 6.82
CA LEU A 75 0.38 5.15 7.03
C LEU A 75 1.33 4.08 6.47
N GLY A 76 2.39 4.47 5.78
CA GLY A 76 3.31 3.52 5.17
C GLY A 76 2.79 2.85 3.91
N ILE A 77 1.74 3.41 3.30
CA ILE A 77 1.16 2.93 2.03
C ILE A 77 2.00 3.43 0.84
N LEU A 78 2.42 4.69 0.92
CA LEU A 78 3.31 5.31 -0.06
C LEU A 78 4.66 5.60 0.57
N ALA A 79 5.72 5.46 -0.22
CA ALA A 79 7.04 5.96 0.10
C ALA A 79 7.28 7.24 -0.70
N GLU A 80 7.69 8.30 -0.03
CA GLU A 80 8.00 9.60 -0.63
C GLU A 80 9.49 9.66 -1.00
N ASP A 81 9.79 10.20 -2.17
CA ASP A 81 11.15 10.44 -2.63
C ASP A 81 11.23 11.81 -3.30
N MET A 82 12.43 12.36 -3.36
CA MET A 82 12.69 13.62 -4.08
C MET A 82 13.43 13.33 -5.36
N GLU A 83 12.89 13.79 -6.47
CA GLU A 83 13.54 13.67 -7.78
C GLU A 83 13.96 15.01 -8.32
N LYS A 84 15.12 15.01 -8.93
CA LYS A 84 15.66 16.17 -9.62
C LYS A 84 15.15 16.18 -11.05
N MET A 85 14.41 17.23 -11.39
CA MET A 85 13.92 17.46 -12.74
C MET A 85 14.73 18.57 -13.38
N GLU A 86 15.45 18.25 -14.46
CA GLU A 86 16.22 19.23 -15.21
C GLU A 86 15.42 19.69 -16.45
N THR A 87 15.18 20.99 -16.52
CA THR A 87 14.66 21.65 -17.72
C THR A 87 15.79 22.51 -18.32
N GLU A 88 15.63 23.00 -19.57
CA GLU A 88 16.65 23.79 -20.28
C GLU A 88 17.16 25.01 -19.48
N HIS A 89 16.37 25.51 -18.54
CA HIS A 89 16.67 26.76 -17.83
C HIS A 89 16.75 26.64 -16.31
N ARG A 90 16.38 25.49 -15.72
CA ARG A 90 16.49 25.34 -14.26
C ARG A 90 16.36 23.89 -13.80
N THR A 91 16.93 23.66 -12.64
CA THR A 91 16.78 22.42 -11.89
C THR A 91 15.71 22.61 -10.82
N THR A 92 14.73 21.70 -10.77
CA THR A 92 13.67 21.71 -9.78
C THR A 92 13.63 20.35 -9.09
N TRP A 93 13.41 20.35 -7.79
CA TRP A 93 13.14 19.12 -7.03
C TRP A 93 11.64 18.90 -6.95
N VAL A 94 11.19 17.72 -7.31
CA VAL A 94 9.79 17.33 -7.25
C VAL A 94 9.62 16.11 -6.35
N LYS A 95 8.49 16.05 -5.67
CA LYS A 95 8.12 14.90 -4.85
C LYS A 95 7.57 13.81 -5.73
N ALA A 96 8.14 12.62 -5.60
CA ALA A 96 7.66 11.40 -6.22
C ALA A 96 7.17 10.44 -5.14
N TYR A 97 6.19 9.62 -5.48
CA TYR A 97 5.61 8.65 -4.57
C TYR A 97 5.58 7.29 -5.23
N GLN A 98 5.81 6.27 -4.44
CA GLN A 98 5.79 4.90 -4.90
C GLN A 98 5.08 4.03 -3.87
N LEU A 99 4.34 3.02 -4.32
CA LEU A 99 3.70 2.08 -3.42
C LEU A 99 4.74 1.27 -2.65
N SER A 100 4.60 1.23 -1.33
CA SER A 100 5.33 0.29 -0.48
C SER A 100 4.80 -1.13 -0.70
N ASP A 101 5.41 -2.13 -0.08
CA ASP A 101 4.89 -3.50 -0.13
C ASP A 101 3.45 -3.58 0.41
N THR A 102 3.16 -2.87 1.50
CA THR A 102 1.80 -2.76 2.04
C THR A 102 0.88 -2.04 1.05
N GLY A 103 1.35 -0.96 0.44
CA GLY A 103 0.61 -0.22 -0.58
C GLY A 103 0.28 -1.09 -1.80
N ARG A 104 1.21 -1.91 -2.24
CA ARG A 104 0.99 -2.85 -3.35
C ARG A 104 -0.08 -3.90 -3.01
N TRP A 105 -0.10 -4.36 -1.77
CA TRP A 105 -1.15 -5.26 -1.31
C TRP A 105 -2.53 -4.60 -1.38
N PHE A 106 -2.66 -3.36 -0.89
CA PHE A 106 -3.92 -2.62 -1.01
C PHE A 106 -4.32 -2.41 -2.47
N ALA A 107 -3.36 -2.08 -3.33
CA ALA A 107 -3.60 -1.92 -4.75
C ALA A 107 -4.06 -3.24 -5.40
N LEU A 108 -3.46 -4.36 -5.02
CA LEU A 108 -3.88 -5.68 -5.49
C LEU A 108 -5.35 -5.96 -5.14
N LEU A 109 -5.79 -5.58 -3.94
CA LEU A 109 -7.18 -5.76 -3.53
C LEU A 109 -8.16 -4.95 -4.40
N LEU A 110 -7.71 -3.84 -4.96
CA LEU A 110 -8.50 -2.96 -5.84
C LEU A 110 -8.33 -3.29 -7.32
N ALA A 111 -7.30 -4.07 -7.66
CA ALA A 111 -6.97 -4.37 -9.05
C ALA A 111 -8.03 -5.25 -9.71
N GLU A 112 -8.29 -4.97 -10.98
CA GLU A 112 -8.99 -5.88 -11.87
C GLU A 112 -7.98 -6.87 -12.45
N GLU A 113 -8.48 -7.98 -13.00
CA GLU A 113 -7.66 -9.07 -13.53
C GLU A 113 -6.61 -8.60 -14.55
N LYS A 114 -6.97 -7.59 -15.34
CA LYS A 114 -6.11 -7.02 -16.41
C LYS A 114 -5.01 -6.07 -15.92
N ASP A 115 -5.10 -5.58 -14.69
CA ASP A 115 -4.21 -4.52 -14.18
C ASP A 115 -2.82 -5.03 -13.80
N LEU A 116 -2.70 -6.31 -13.47
CA LEU A 116 -1.48 -6.92 -12.99
C LEU A 116 -1.23 -8.27 -13.68
N SER A 117 0.03 -8.55 -13.99
CA SER A 117 0.44 -9.87 -14.44
C SER A 117 0.41 -10.88 -13.29
N GLU A 118 0.35 -12.17 -13.61
CA GLU A 118 0.40 -13.24 -12.61
C GLU A 118 1.71 -13.20 -11.82
N SER A 119 2.82 -12.84 -12.47
CA SER A 119 4.11 -12.66 -11.82
C SER A 119 4.10 -11.52 -10.80
N GLU A 120 3.51 -10.38 -11.15
CA GLU A 120 3.36 -9.24 -10.24
C GLU A 120 2.50 -9.58 -9.03
N LYS A 121 1.37 -10.26 -9.25
CA LYS A 121 0.50 -10.74 -8.16
C LYS A 121 1.22 -11.69 -7.23
N ALA A 122 2.00 -12.62 -7.78
CA ALA A 122 2.77 -13.58 -6.99
C ALA A 122 3.83 -12.89 -6.12
N GLU A 123 4.54 -11.91 -6.65
CA GLU A 123 5.52 -11.13 -5.88
C GLU A 123 4.87 -10.32 -4.76
N ILE A 124 3.73 -9.71 -5.03
CA ILE A 124 2.98 -8.96 -4.00
C ILE A 124 2.57 -9.90 -2.88
N LEU A 125 2.04 -11.08 -3.21
CA LEU A 125 1.64 -12.08 -2.22
C LEU A 125 2.82 -12.51 -1.35
N LYS A 126 3.96 -12.83 -1.95
CA LYS A 126 5.17 -13.24 -1.22
C LYS A 126 5.65 -12.15 -0.27
N ASN A 127 5.67 -10.91 -0.73
CA ASN A 127 6.16 -9.78 0.06
C ASN A 127 5.24 -9.47 1.24
N ILE A 128 3.93 -9.47 1.03
CA ILE A 128 2.99 -9.23 2.13
C ILE A 128 2.99 -10.40 3.12
N PHE A 129 3.16 -11.63 2.62
CA PHE A 129 3.26 -12.80 3.49
C PHE A 129 4.47 -12.72 4.41
N ARG A 130 5.63 -12.29 3.92
CA ARG A 130 6.81 -12.06 4.75
C ARG A 130 6.55 -11.03 5.84
N LYS A 131 5.93 -9.93 5.50
CA LYS A 131 5.57 -8.88 6.48
C LYS A 131 4.59 -9.40 7.53
N TYR A 132 3.61 -10.16 7.10
CA TYR A 132 2.63 -10.77 8.00
C TYR A 132 3.32 -11.75 8.97
N MET A 133 4.21 -12.57 8.47
CA MET A 133 4.96 -13.52 9.31
C MET A 133 5.86 -12.81 10.32
N ASN A 134 6.51 -11.74 9.94
CA ASN A 134 7.30 -10.91 10.85
C ASN A 134 6.42 -10.32 11.95
N TRP A 135 5.26 -9.78 11.60
CA TRP A 135 4.30 -9.25 12.55
C TRP A 135 3.79 -10.33 13.52
N VAL A 136 3.45 -11.51 13.01
CA VAL A 136 3.01 -12.65 13.82
C VAL A 136 4.12 -13.08 14.77
N ASN A 137 5.36 -13.14 14.31
CA ASN A 137 6.51 -13.47 15.14
C ASN A 137 6.69 -12.48 16.29
N ASP A 138 6.64 -11.18 16.01
CA ASP A 138 6.77 -10.14 17.02
C ASP A 138 5.63 -10.21 18.05
N LEU A 139 4.41 -10.39 17.59
CA LEU A 139 3.24 -10.51 18.46
C LEU A 139 3.29 -11.77 19.30
N SER A 140 3.75 -12.90 18.74
CA SER A 140 3.88 -14.15 19.46
C SER A 140 4.86 -14.04 20.63
N GLN A 141 5.95 -13.28 20.47
CA GLN A 141 6.89 -13.00 21.55
C GLN A 141 6.24 -12.21 22.68
N LYS A 142 5.45 -11.19 22.33
CA LYS A 142 4.72 -10.35 23.29
C LYS A 142 3.66 -11.12 24.06
N LEU A 143 3.02 -12.08 23.41
CA LEU A 143 1.93 -12.88 23.98
C LEU A 143 2.41 -14.23 24.56
N ASN A 144 3.70 -14.51 24.52
CA ASN A 144 4.29 -15.78 24.94
C ASN A 144 3.67 -17.00 24.24
N VAL A 145 3.36 -16.86 22.96
CA VAL A 145 2.90 -17.98 22.14
C VAL A 145 4.10 -18.76 21.62
N ASN A 146 4.06 -20.07 21.73
CA ASN A 146 5.14 -20.94 21.29
C ASN A 146 5.23 -20.97 19.76
N LYS A 147 6.43 -20.72 19.23
CA LYS A 147 6.69 -20.76 17.78
C LYS A 147 6.38 -22.12 17.15
N LYS A 148 6.64 -23.20 17.85
CA LYS A 148 6.30 -24.56 17.40
C LYS A 148 4.82 -24.73 17.11
N THR A 149 3.97 -24.20 17.98
CA THR A 149 2.52 -24.21 17.79
C THR A 149 2.12 -23.48 16.52
N LEU A 150 2.71 -22.31 16.26
CA LEU A 150 2.46 -21.53 15.04
C LEU A 150 2.94 -22.27 13.80
N GLU A 151 4.10 -22.92 13.84
CA GLU A 151 4.61 -23.72 12.73
C GLU A 151 3.70 -24.91 12.42
N GLU A 152 3.17 -25.57 13.42
CA GLU A 152 2.22 -26.67 13.27
C GLU A 152 0.94 -26.22 12.59
N ILE A 153 0.36 -25.11 13.04
CA ILE A 153 -0.82 -24.50 12.43
C ILE A 153 -0.54 -24.14 10.98
N PHE A 154 0.58 -23.51 10.68
CA PHE A 154 0.99 -23.15 9.35
C PHE A 154 1.06 -24.36 8.41
N ARG A 155 1.67 -25.45 8.86
CA ARG A 155 1.77 -26.69 8.07
C ARG A 155 0.41 -27.32 7.83
N GLU A 156 -0.47 -27.34 8.83
CA GLU A 156 -1.83 -27.87 8.70
C GLU A 156 -2.64 -27.10 7.68
N GLU A 157 -2.57 -25.77 7.70
CA GLU A 157 -3.36 -24.91 6.82
C GLU A 157 -2.81 -24.83 5.39
N LEU A 158 -1.51 -25.00 5.17
CA LEU A 158 -0.88 -24.96 3.85
C LEU A 158 -0.72 -26.32 3.18
N SER A 159 -1.02 -27.38 3.86
CA SER A 159 -0.92 -28.73 3.27
C SER A 159 -2.12 -29.11 2.41
#